data_9cf731fcb732d1e1d9be917078a15786
#
_entry.id   9cf731fcb732d1e1d9be917078a15786
#
_cell.length_a   1.000
_cell.length_b   1.000
_cell.length_c   1.000
_cell.angle_alpha   90.00
_cell.angle_beta   90.00
_cell.angle_gamma   90.00
#
_symmetry.space_group_name_H-M   'P 1'
#
loop_
_entity.id
_entity.type
_entity.pdbx_description
1 polymer ?
#
loop_
_entity_poly.entity_id
_entity_poly.type
_entity_poly.pdbx_seq_one_letter_code
_entity_poly.pdbx_strand_id
1 'polypeptide(L)'
;MEVENYLNLMKKYIKNKIAEIEESEIQYARIKKTFKIIQGSLSSDYIVLHEQFKEIHKTQFFNGNIKELKNLLEKIDNAIKSNCQHICCVDYIDINEDRMQKIQYCEKCWTTLDY
;
A
#
# COMPACT_ATOMS: atom_id res chain seq x y z
N MET A 1 -0.64 4.08 -24.12
CA MET A 1 0.79 4.01 -24.45
C MET A 1 1.49 2.96 -23.61
N GLU A 2 2.52 2.35 -24.16
CA GLU A 2 3.19 1.22 -23.53
C GLU A 2 3.85 1.56 -22.21
N VAL A 3 4.49 2.71 -22.11
CA VAL A 3 5.17 3.15 -20.89
C VAL A 3 4.18 3.38 -19.74
N GLU A 4 3.06 4.04 -20.04
CA GLU A 4 2.02 4.29 -19.05
C GLU A 4 1.42 2.98 -18.53
N ASN A 5 1.15 2.04 -19.43
CA ASN A 5 0.64 0.72 -19.06
C ASN A 5 1.63 -0.05 -18.18
N TYR A 6 2.92 -0.02 -18.55
CA TYR A 6 3.98 -0.65 -17.78
C TYR A 6 4.05 -0.10 -16.35
N LEU A 7 4.04 1.22 -16.21
CA LEU A 7 4.09 1.86 -14.90
C LEU A 7 2.87 1.51 -14.04
N ASN A 8 1.68 1.48 -14.64
CA ASN A 8 0.45 1.13 -13.94
C ASN A 8 0.44 -0.34 -13.49
N LEU A 9 1.00 -1.24 -14.29
CA LEU A 9 1.15 -2.65 -13.91
C LEU A 9 2.09 -2.81 -12.72
N MET A 10 3.23 -2.11 -12.74
CA MET A 10 4.15 -2.11 -11.59
C MET A 10 3.49 -1.56 -10.34
N LYS A 11 2.78 -0.45 -10.47
CA LYS A 11 2.07 0.17 -9.36
C LYS A 11 1.08 -0.81 -8.71
N LYS A 12 0.29 -1.48 -9.54
CA LYS A 12 -0.69 -2.47 -9.06
C LYS A 12 -0.01 -3.61 -8.32
N TYR A 13 1.07 -4.14 -8.88
CA TYR A 13 1.83 -5.22 -8.25
C TYR A 13 2.37 -4.80 -6.88
N ILE A 14 2.99 -3.62 -6.80
CA ILE A 14 3.57 -3.12 -5.54
C ILE A 14 2.49 -2.90 -4.49
N LYS A 15 1.36 -2.30 -4.88
CA LYS A 15 0.22 -2.10 -3.94
C LYS A 15 -0.30 -3.42 -3.40
N ASN A 16 -0.42 -4.43 -4.26
CA ASN A 16 -0.88 -5.75 -3.83
C ASN A 16 0.11 -6.39 -2.86
N LYS A 17 1.42 -6.26 -3.11
CA LYS A 17 2.44 -6.77 -2.20
C LYS A 17 2.41 -6.09 -0.84
N ILE A 18 2.27 -4.78 -0.81
CA ILE A 18 2.14 -4.04 0.45
C ILE A 18 0.91 -4.51 1.23
N ALA A 19 -0.24 -4.65 0.55
CA ALA A 19 -1.46 -5.11 1.20
C ALA A 19 -1.32 -6.53 1.77
N GLU A 20 -0.67 -7.45 1.05
CA GLU A 20 -0.39 -8.80 1.52
C GLU A 20 0.47 -8.80 2.77
N ILE A 21 1.52 -7.99 2.79
CA ILE A 21 2.43 -7.90 3.94
C ILE A 21 1.70 -7.29 5.14
N GLU A 22 0.93 -6.23 4.95
CA GLU A 22 0.17 -5.59 6.03
C GLU A 22 -0.86 -6.56 6.63
N GLU A 23 -1.57 -7.33 5.80
CA GLU A 23 -2.52 -8.33 6.26
C GLU A 23 -1.82 -9.45 7.04
N SER A 24 -0.66 -9.90 6.56
CA SER A 24 0.15 -10.91 7.25
C SER A 24 0.62 -10.43 8.62
N GLU A 25 0.99 -9.16 8.73
CA GLU A 25 1.38 -8.54 9.99
C GLU A 25 0.22 -8.54 11.00
N ILE A 26 -0.99 -8.23 10.55
CA ILE A 26 -2.19 -8.24 11.37
C ILE A 26 -2.48 -9.66 11.87
N GLN A 27 -2.40 -10.65 10.99
CA GLN A 27 -2.62 -12.05 11.34
C GLN A 27 -1.56 -12.55 12.35
N TYR A 28 -0.31 -12.19 12.12
CA TYR A 28 0.77 -12.54 13.03
C TYR A 28 0.55 -11.96 14.43
N ALA A 29 0.15 -10.69 14.50
CA ALA A 29 -0.14 -10.03 15.78
C ALA A 29 -1.26 -10.75 16.53
N ARG A 30 -2.30 -11.22 15.83
CA ARG A 30 -3.40 -12.00 16.44
C ARG A 30 -2.92 -13.33 16.99
N ILE A 31 -2.10 -14.05 16.24
CA ILE A 31 -1.54 -15.34 16.66
C ILE A 31 -0.67 -15.15 17.89
N LYS A 32 0.19 -14.14 17.88
CA LYS A 32 1.07 -13.81 18.99
C LYS A 32 0.28 -13.47 20.25
N LYS A 33 -0.79 -12.70 20.13
CA LYS A 33 -1.66 -12.32 21.24
C LYS A 33 -2.38 -13.54 21.81
N THR A 34 -2.93 -14.39 20.93
CA THR A 34 -3.60 -15.63 21.34
C THR A 34 -2.64 -16.55 22.07
N PHE A 35 -1.41 -16.71 21.55
CA PHE A 35 -0.40 -17.53 22.21
C PHE A 35 -0.13 -17.06 23.63
N LYS A 36 0.00 -15.76 23.86
CA LYS A 36 0.23 -15.21 25.21
C LYS A 36 -0.90 -15.60 26.18
N ILE A 37 -2.14 -15.62 25.69
CA ILE A 37 -3.31 -15.93 26.51
C ILE A 37 -3.33 -17.42 26.92
N ILE A 38 -3.00 -18.33 25.98
CA ILE A 38 -3.13 -19.77 26.18
C ILE A 38 -1.81 -20.48 26.51
N GLN A 39 -0.71 -19.73 26.60
CA GLN A 39 0.65 -20.27 26.75
C GLN A 39 0.77 -21.29 27.92
N GLY A 40 0.12 -21.01 29.05
CA GLY A 40 0.19 -21.88 30.20
C GLY A 40 -0.55 -23.21 30.03
N SER A 41 -1.42 -23.31 29.04
CA SER A 41 -2.21 -24.51 28.74
C SER A 41 -1.65 -25.33 27.59
N LEU A 42 -0.57 -24.85 26.93
CA LEU A 42 -0.01 -25.51 25.76
C LEU A 42 1.07 -26.54 26.17
N SER A 43 1.06 -27.68 25.47
CA SER A 43 2.14 -28.64 25.58
C SER A 43 3.43 -28.11 24.95
N SER A 44 4.55 -28.73 25.29
CA SER A 44 5.85 -28.35 24.73
C SER A 44 5.91 -28.46 23.22
N ASP A 45 5.17 -29.39 22.61
CA ASP A 45 5.12 -29.56 21.16
C ASP A 45 4.51 -28.34 20.46
N TYR A 46 3.45 -27.76 21.03
CA TYR A 46 2.83 -26.57 20.50
C TYR A 46 3.69 -25.32 20.67
N ILE A 47 4.43 -25.25 21.77
CA ILE A 47 5.38 -24.16 22.00
C ILE A 47 6.49 -24.19 20.96
N VAL A 48 7.01 -25.37 20.62
CA VAL A 48 8.02 -25.53 19.57
C VAL A 48 7.45 -25.10 18.20
N LEU A 49 6.21 -25.48 17.89
CA LEU A 49 5.55 -25.03 16.64
C LEU A 49 5.45 -23.51 16.58
N HIS A 50 5.10 -22.87 17.67
CA HIS A 50 5.00 -21.40 17.71
C HIS A 50 6.36 -20.75 17.46
N GLU A 51 7.43 -21.28 18.04
CA GLU A 51 8.79 -20.77 17.81
C GLU A 51 9.20 -20.93 16.35
N GLN A 52 8.88 -22.05 15.73
CA GLN A 52 9.14 -22.28 14.31
C GLN A 52 8.34 -21.30 13.45
N PHE A 53 7.09 -21.06 13.80
CA PHE A 53 6.24 -20.08 13.12
C PHE A 53 6.85 -18.67 13.19
N LYS A 54 7.32 -18.25 14.35
CA LYS A 54 7.99 -16.95 14.53
C LYS A 54 9.23 -16.80 13.65
N GLU A 55 10.03 -17.85 13.55
CA GLU A 55 11.23 -17.82 12.70
C GLU A 55 10.87 -17.68 11.22
N ILE A 56 9.85 -18.39 10.75
CA ILE A 56 9.38 -18.28 9.37
C ILE A 56 8.89 -16.87 9.08
N HIS A 57 8.10 -16.31 9.99
CA HIS A 57 7.61 -14.94 9.85
C HIS A 57 8.76 -13.92 9.76
N LYS A 58 9.76 -14.08 10.61
CA LYS A 58 10.94 -13.22 10.64
C LYS A 58 11.70 -13.20 9.31
N THR A 59 11.83 -14.37 8.68
CA THR A 59 12.59 -14.49 7.43
C THR A 59 11.82 -14.02 6.20
N GLN A 60 10.51 -14.19 6.20
CA GLN A 60 9.67 -13.84 5.05
C GLN A 60 9.17 -12.40 5.05
N PHE A 61 8.91 -11.84 6.22
CA PHE A 61 8.29 -10.52 6.36
C PHE A 61 9.18 -9.57 7.14
N PHE A 62 10.26 -9.16 6.49
CA PHE A 62 11.17 -8.19 7.07
C PHE A 62 10.57 -6.78 6.97
N ASN A 63 10.50 -6.04 8.11
CA ASN A 63 9.88 -4.72 8.17
C ASN A 63 10.47 -3.72 7.17
N GLY A 64 11.74 -3.86 6.81
CA GLY A 64 12.39 -3.01 5.82
C GLY A 64 11.77 -3.08 4.44
N ASN A 65 11.17 -4.22 4.09
CA ASN A 65 10.59 -4.42 2.76
C ASN A 65 9.39 -3.51 2.51
N ILE A 66 8.54 -3.28 3.51
CA ILE A 66 7.38 -2.38 3.36
C ILE A 66 7.84 -0.96 3.06
N LYS A 67 8.84 -0.48 3.78
CA LYS A 67 9.38 0.86 3.58
C LYS A 67 9.98 1.02 2.17
N GLU A 68 10.75 0.03 1.73
CA GLU A 68 11.33 0.02 0.38
C GLU A 68 10.24 -0.02 -0.69
N LEU A 69 9.21 -0.85 -0.51
CA LEU A 69 8.09 -0.94 -1.43
C LEU A 69 7.32 0.39 -1.51
N LYS A 70 7.07 1.03 -0.38
CA LYS A 70 6.40 2.34 -0.34
C LYS A 70 7.23 3.42 -1.04
N ASN A 71 8.54 3.42 -0.84
CA ASN A 71 9.45 4.35 -1.53
C ASN A 71 9.43 4.12 -3.04
N LEU A 72 9.46 2.87 -3.47
CA LEU A 72 9.37 2.52 -4.88
C LEU A 72 8.03 2.94 -5.47
N LEU A 73 6.94 2.73 -4.75
CA LEU A 73 5.61 3.15 -5.17
C LEU A 73 5.54 4.66 -5.40
N GLU A 74 6.13 5.44 -4.50
CA GLU A 74 6.22 6.89 -4.66
C GLU A 74 6.98 7.28 -5.92
N LYS A 75 8.09 6.62 -6.19
CA LYS A 75 8.88 6.85 -7.41
C LYS A 75 8.08 6.51 -8.67
N ILE A 76 7.31 5.42 -8.64
CA ILE A 76 6.44 5.03 -9.76
C ILE A 76 5.34 6.06 -9.97
N ASP A 77 4.70 6.53 -8.90
CA ASP A 77 3.68 7.58 -9.00
C ASP A 77 4.24 8.86 -9.59
N ASN A 78 5.44 9.26 -9.19
CA ASN A 78 6.12 10.43 -9.75
C ASN A 78 6.44 10.24 -11.24
N ALA A 79 6.86 9.04 -11.63
CA ALA A 79 7.12 8.72 -13.03
C ALA A 79 5.84 8.77 -13.87
N ILE A 80 4.72 8.28 -13.34
CA ILE A 80 3.42 8.35 -14.02
C ILE A 80 3.03 9.81 -14.25
N LYS A 81 3.16 10.64 -13.23
CA LYS A 81 2.84 12.07 -13.32
C LYS A 81 3.73 12.79 -14.34
N SER A 82 5.03 12.47 -14.37
CA SER A 82 5.99 13.10 -15.27
C SER A 82 5.79 12.69 -16.72
N ASN A 83 5.36 11.47 -16.99
CA ASN A 83 5.16 10.92 -18.33
C ASN A 83 3.71 11.01 -18.82
N CYS A 84 2.82 11.53 -17.99
CA CYS A 84 1.42 11.64 -18.34
C CYS A 84 1.22 12.77 -19.37
N GLN A 85 0.52 12.46 -20.46
CA GLN A 85 0.01 13.50 -21.36
C GLN A 85 -1.26 14.04 -20.72
N HIS A 86 -1.12 15.10 -19.94
CA HIS A 86 -2.22 15.62 -19.15
C HIS A 86 -3.41 16.03 -20.03
N ILE A 87 -4.55 15.40 -19.77
CA ILE A 87 -5.83 15.79 -20.36
C ILE A 87 -6.52 16.65 -19.33
N CYS A 88 -6.62 17.95 -19.63
CA CYS A 88 -7.23 18.90 -18.71
C CYS A 88 -8.72 18.68 -18.61
N CYS A 89 -9.20 18.37 -17.43
CA CYS A 89 -10.60 18.35 -17.06
C CYS A 89 -10.88 19.49 -16.11
N VAL A 90 -12.03 20.12 -16.29
CA VAL A 90 -12.47 21.20 -15.43
C VAL A 90 -13.69 20.72 -14.64
N ASP A 91 -13.64 20.89 -13.34
CA ASP A 91 -14.76 20.58 -12.47
C ASP A 91 -14.97 21.74 -11.50
N TYR A 92 -16.13 21.76 -10.89
CA TYR A 92 -16.51 22.79 -9.92
C TYR A 92 -16.82 22.14 -8.60
N ILE A 93 -16.14 22.61 -7.55
CA ILE A 93 -16.38 22.15 -6.20
C ILE A 93 -17.21 23.18 -5.47
N ASP A 94 -18.34 22.76 -4.88
CA ASP A 94 -19.15 23.63 -4.02
C ASP A 94 -18.41 23.87 -2.72
N ILE A 95 -18.02 25.13 -2.47
CA ILE A 95 -17.40 25.53 -1.22
C ILE A 95 -18.48 25.84 -0.19
N ASN A 96 -19.54 26.55 -0.62
CA ASN A 96 -20.72 26.84 0.19
C ASN A 96 -21.90 27.11 -0.77
N GLU A 97 -23.06 27.47 -0.23
CA GLU A 97 -24.28 27.70 -1.02
C GLU A 97 -24.11 28.76 -2.12
N ASP A 98 -23.21 29.71 -1.94
CA ASP A 98 -23.03 30.84 -2.84
C ASP A 98 -21.73 30.82 -3.64
N ARG A 99 -20.84 29.83 -3.39
CA ARG A 99 -19.52 29.78 -4.03
C ARG A 99 -19.19 28.40 -4.58
N MET A 100 -18.72 28.41 -5.82
CA MET A 100 -18.15 27.25 -6.48
C MET A 100 -16.69 27.56 -6.80
N GLN A 101 -15.81 26.60 -6.60
CA GLN A 101 -14.41 26.71 -6.99
C GLN A 101 -14.16 25.87 -8.23
N LYS A 102 -13.58 26.51 -9.26
CA LYS A 102 -13.14 25.81 -10.44
C LYS A 102 -11.82 25.12 -10.17
N ILE A 103 -11.75 23.82 -10.43
CA ILE A 103 -10.51 23.07 -10.36
C ILE A 103 -10.16 22.50 -11.74
N GLN A 104 -8.87 22.43 -12.02
CA GLN A 104 -8.36 21.79 -13.22
C GLN A 104 -7.47 20.62 -12.82
N TYR A 105 -7.73 19.47 -13.39
CA TYR A 105 -6.98 18.25 -13.06
C TYR A 105 -6.82 17.40 -14.31
N CYS A 106 -5.86 16.50 -14.26
CA CYS A 106 -5.66 15.52 -15.31
C CYS A 106 -6.58 14.31 -15.10
N GLU A 107 -7.36 13.99 -16.11
CA GLU A 107 -8.27 12.84 -16.09
C GLU A 107 -7.54 11.51 -15.91
N LYS A 108 -6.28 11.40 -16.40
CA LYS A 108 -5.50 10.17 -16.36
C LYS A 108 -4.76 9.96 -15.05
N CYS A 109 -4.10 10.97 -14.53
CA CYS A 109 -3.26 10.84 -13.34
C CYS A 109 -3.79 11.58 -12.11
N TRP A 110 -4.88 12.31 -12.24
CA TRP A 110 -5.57 13.06 -11.19
C TRP A 110 -4.72 14.16 -10.54
N THR A 111 -3.62 14.54 -11.20
CA THR A 111 -2.80 15.66 -10.72
C THR A 111 -3.55 16.97 -10.95
N THR A 112 -3.61 17.82 -9.90
CA THR A 112 -4.16 19.16 -10.02
C THR A 112 -3.24 20.00 -10.89
N LEU A 113 -3.81 20.64 -11.90
CA LEU A 113 -3.07 21.45 -12.84
C LEU A 113 -3.25 22.92 -12.47
N ASP A 114 -2.12 23.63 -12.33
CA ASP A 114 -2.10 25.07 -12.10
C ASP A 114 -1.93 25.78 -13.44
N TYR A 115 -2.89 26.62 -13.77
CA TYR A 115 -2.83 27.48 -14.94
C TYR A 115 -2.97 28.93 -14.53
#